data_b89b3cb7fc6ddbbca89acedb937709c9
#
_entry.id   b89b3cb7fc6ddbbca89acedb937709c9
#
_cell.length_a   1.000
_cell.length_b   1.000
_cell.length_c   1.000
_cell.angle_alpha   90.00
_cell.angle_beta   90.00
_cell.angle_gamma   90.00
#
_symmetry.space_group_name_H-M   'P 1'
#
loop_
_entity.id
_entity.type
_entity.pdbx_description
1 polymer ?
#
loop_
_entity_poly.entity_id
_entity_poly.type
_entity_poly.pdbx_seq_one_letter_code
_entity_poly.pdbx_strand_id
1 'polypeptide(L)'
;MIATEVLSMYENIAGLSNQMAAAARMGDWDGLSKLEAQCATEARAVATGVPALSGAPRIRKIDLLKQILANDREIRHIADPWMNQVPGMARQ
;
A
#
# COMPACT_ATOMS: atom_id res chain seq x y z
N MET A 1 -4.33 -18.92 11.61
CA MET A 1 -3.27 -18.35 10.74
C MET A 1 -2.01 -18.20 11.57
N ILE A 2 -0.89 -18.69 11.08
CA ILE A 2 0.38 -18.62 11.82
C ILE A 2 1.13 -17.32 11.45
N ALA A 3 2.10 -16.96 12.30
CA ALA A 3 2.85 -15.70 12.12
C ALA A 3 3.51 -15.58 10.75
N THR A 4 4.05 -16.68 10.21
CA THR A 4 4.70 -16.69 8.90
C THR A 4 3.72 -16.33 7.79
N GLU A 5 2.49 -16.85 7.85
CA GLU A 5 1.46 -16.54 6.87
C GLU A 5 1.05 -15.06 6.95
N VAL A 6 0.92 -14.55 8.18
CA VAL A 6 0.59 -13.14 8.40
C VAL A 6 1.67 -12.24 7.80
N LEU A 7 2.94 -12.55 8.06
CA LEU A 7 4.05 -11.77 7.53
C LEU A 7 4.08 -11.85 6.00
N SER A 8 3.80 -13.01 5.42
CA SER A 8 3.72 -13.16 3.96
C SER A 8 2.69 -12.22 3.36
N MET A 9 1.54 -12.08 4.02
CA MET A 9 0.49 -11.17 3.56
C MET A 9 0.97 -9.71 3.61
N TYR A 10 1.63 -9.30 4.68
CA TYR A 10 2.19 -7.95 4.78
C TYR A 10 3.29 -7.73 3.75
N GLU A 11 4.12 -8.74 3.48
CA GLU A 11 5.16 -8.64 2.46
C GLU A 11 4.55 -8.49 1.07
N ASN A 12 3.46 -9.20 0.78
CA ASN A 12 2.73 -9.05 -0.48
C ASN A 12 2.18 -7.63 -0.63
N ILE A 13 1.58 -7.09 0.43
CA ILE A 13 1.05 -5.73 0.42
C ILE A 13 2.19 -4.72 0.21
N ALA A 14 3.31 -4.90 0.90
CA ALA A 14 4.46 -4.03 0.74
C ALA A 14 5.01 -4.08 -0.70
N GLY A 15 5.08 -5.29 -1.28
CA GLY A 15 5.50 -5.46 -2.66
C GLY A 15 4.57 -4.77 -3.64
N LEU A 16 3.27 -4.90 -3.43
CA LEU A 16 2.26 -4.21 -4.25
C LEU A 16 2.39 -2.70 -4.10
N SER A 17 2.62 -2.20 -2.88
CA SER A 17 2.78 -0.77 -2.66
C SER A 17 4.03 -0.22 -3.36
N ASN A 18 5.10 -1.01 -3.41
CA ASN A 18 6.30 -0.64 -4.16
C ASN A 18 6.00 -0.50 -5.65
N GLN A 19 5.25 -1.46 -6.21
CA GLN A 19 4.83 -1.42 -7.60
C GLN A 19 3.91 -0.24 -7.88
N MET A 20 3.01 0.07 -6.95
CA MET A 20 2.12 1.22 -7.06
C MET A 20 2.91 2.53 -7.11
N ALA A 21 3.91 2.67 -6.27
CA ALA A 21 4.76 3.86 -6.27
C ALA A 21 5.52 3.99 -7.61
N ALA A 22 6.01 2.88 -8.13
CA ALA A 22 6.68 2.86 -9.43
C ALA A 22 5.72 3.27 -10.55
N ALA A 23 4.50 2.75 -10.54
CA ALA A 23 3.48 3.10 -11.53
C ALA A 23 3.16 4.60 -11.47
N ALA A 24 3.04 5.14 -10.26
CA ALA A 24 2.76 6.57 -10.08
C ALA A 24 3.89 7.43 -10.65
N ARG A 25 5.15 7.03 -10.39
CA ARG A 25 6.31 7.77 -10.92
C ARG A 25 6.33 7.78 -12.45
N MET A 26 5.86 6.72 -13.06
CA MET A 26 5.81 6.61 -14.52
C MET A 26 4.55 7.24 -15.13
N GLY A 27 3.61 7.67 -14.30
CA GLY A 27 2.33 8.18 -14.78
C GLY A 27 1.41 7.10 -15.30
N ASP A 28 1.65 5.85 -14.92
CA ASP A 28 0.82 4.71 -15.31
C ASP A 28 -0.36 4.58 -14.35
N TRP A 29 -1.33 5.45 -14.52
CA TRP A 29 -2.49 5.52 -13.63
C TRP A 29 -3.41 4.31 -13.77
N ASP A 30 -3.48 3.72 -14.95
CA ASP A 30 -4.27 2.50 -15.17
C ASP A 30 -3.63 1.33 -14.43
N GLY A 31 -2.32 1.16 -14.54
CA GLY A 31 -1.58 0.16 -13.79
C GLY A 31 -1.70 0.36 -12.28
N LEU A 32 -1.62 1.60 -11.84
CA LEU A 32 -1.79 1.94 -10.42
C LEU A 32 -3.17 1.51 -9.91
N SER A 33 -4.22 1.78 -10.69
CA SER A 33 -5.58 1.40 -10.32
C SER A 33 -5.75 -0.10 -10.16
N LYS A 34 -5.15 -0.88 -11.05
CA LYS A 34 -5.18 -2.35 -10.96
C LYS A 34 -4.44 -2.85 -9.71
N LEU A 35 -3.29 -2.25 -9.42
CA LEU A 35 -2.51 -2.61 -8.24
C LEU A 35 -3.26 -2.23 -6.96
N GLU A 36 -3.95 -1.10 -6.95
CA GLU A 36 -4.77 -0.70 -5.80
C GLU A 36 -5.86 -1.73 -5.51
N ALA A 37 -6.50 -2.26 -6.56
CA ALA A 37 -7.52 -3.29 -6.39
C ALA A 37 -6.94 -4.57 -5.78
N GLN A 38 -5.76 -4.99 -6.24
CA GLN A 38 -5.08 -6.15 -5.68
C GLN A 38 -4.68 -5.90 -4.22
N CYS A 39 -4.16 -4.73 -3.93
CA CYS A 39 -3.75 -4.36 -2.59
C CYS A 39 -4.95 -4.34 -1.63
N ALA A 40 -6.09 -3.83 -2.07
CA ALA A 40 -7.30 -3.80 -1.28
C ALA A 40 -7.78 -5.22 -0.94
N THR A 41 -7.66 -6.15 -1.88
CA THR A 41 -8.02 -7.55 -1.65
C THR A 41 -7.13 -8.18 -0.57
N GLU A 42 -5.82 -7.96 -0.66
CA GLU A 42 -4.89 -8.47 0.33
C GLU A 42 -5.12 -7.82 1.70
N ALA A 43 -5.37 -6.53 1.73
CA ALA A 43 -5.61 -5.80 2.98
C ALA A 43 -6.87 -6.30 3.68
N ARG A 44 -7.92 -6.63 2.93
CA ARG A 44 -9.14 -7.21 3.50
C ARG A 44 -8.88 -8.56 4.14
N ALA A 45 -8.06 -9.38 3.49
CA ALA A 45 -7.70 -10.68 4.04
C ALA A 45 -6.96 -10.54 5.36
N VAL A 46 -6.08 -9.54 5.48
CA VAL A 46 -5.36 -9.26 6.72
C VAL A 46 -6.29 -8.73 7.80
N ALA A 47 -7.30 -7.93 7.43
CA ALA A 47 -8.20 -7.31 8.38
C ALA A 47 -9.20 -8.27 9.03
N THR A 48 -9.39 -9.47 8.49
CA THR A 48 -10.42 -10.41 8.95
C THR A 48 -9.94 -11.38 10.02
N GLY A 49 -9.38 -10.86 11.11
CA GLY A 49 -9.10 -11.70 12.27
C GLY A 49 -7.70 -12.29 12.31
N VAL A 50 -6.72 -11.50 11.95
CA VAL A 50 -5.33 -11.90 12.04
C VAL A 50 -4.88 -11.86 13.50
N PRO A 51 -4.20 -12.90 14.02
CA PRO A 51 -3.72 -12.88 15.40
C PRO A 51 -2.64 -11.82 15.58
N ALA A 52 -2.56 -11.27 16.79
CA ALA A 52 -1.53 -10.30 17.13
C ALA A 52 -0.15 -10.95 17.05
N LEU A 53 0.80 -10.22 16.48
CA LEU A 53 2.18 -10.66 16.42
C LEU A 53 2.96 -10.11 17.60
N SER A 54 4.01 -10.83 18.01
CA SER A 54 4.90 -10.40 19.09
C SER A 54 6.33 -10.75 18.70
N GLY A 55 7.30 -10.10 19.39
CA GLY A 55 8.71 -10.36 19.14
C GLY A 55 9.19 -9.94 17.74
N ALA A 56 10.07 -10.72 17.16
CA ALA A 56 10.65 -10.42 15.83
C ALA A 56 9.60 -10.29 14.74
N PRO A 57 8.57 -11.16 14.65
CA PRO A 57 7.52 -10.98 13.66
C PRO A 57 6.78 -9.64 13.77
N ARG A 58 6.57 -9.16 14.99
CA ARG A 58 5.93 -7.86 15.19
C ARG A 58 6.81 -6.74 14.67
N ILE A 59 8.11 -6.81 14.92
CA ILE A 59 9.06 -5.81 14.44
C ILE A 59 9.08 -5.79 12.93
N ARG A 60 9.11 -6.96 12.30
CA ARG A 60 9.08 -7.08 10.84
C ARG A 60 7.79 -6.47 10.26
N LYS A 61 6.66 -6.75 10.89
CA LYS A 61 5.37 -6.17 10.47
C LYS A 61 5.41 -4.65 10.53
N ILE A 62 5.97 -4.09 11.59
CA ILE A 62 6.07 -2.63 11.74
C ILE A 62 6.94 -2.04 10.62
N ASP A 63 8.05 -2.69 10.28
CA ASP A 63 8.92 -2.25 9.20
C ASP A 63 8.18 -2.26 7.85
N LEU A 64 7.41 -3.31 7.60
CA LEU A 64 6.61 -3.42 6.38
C LEU A 64 5.54 -2.35 6.32
N LEU A 65 4.87 -2.07 7.44
CA LEU A 65 3.88 -1.00 7.52
C LEU A 65 4.50 0.37 7.25
N LYS A 66 5.69 0.62 7.78
CA LYS A 66 6.40 1.87 7.51
C LYS A 66 6.71 2.02 6.02
N GLN A 67 7.10 0.94 5.37
CA GLN A 67 7.37 0.93 3.94
C GLN A 67 6.10 1.22 3.14
N ILE A 68 5.00 0.58 3.51
CA ILE A 68 3.69 0.79 2.87
C ILE A 68 3.26 2.25 3.00
N LEU A 69 3.38 2.81 4.21
CA LEU A 69 3.02 4.20 4.47
C LEU A 69 3.91 5.17 3.68
N ALA A 70 5.20 4.89 3.58
CA ALA A 70 6.11 5.73 2.80
C ALA A 70 5.74 5.71 1.32
N ASN A 71 5.40 4.54 0.78
CA ASN A 71 4.97 4.41 -0.61
C ASN A 71 3.65 5.16 -0.85
N ASP A 72 2.70 5.04 0.07
CA ASP A 72 1.43 5.75 -0.03
C ASP A 72 1.65 7.26 -0.04
N ARG A 73 2.53 7.75 0.81
CA ARG A 73 2.86 9.17 0.87
C ARG A 73 3.49 9.65 -0.44
N GLU A 74 4.38 8.84 -1.02
CA GLU A 74 5.00 9.16 -2.29
C GLU A 74 3.96 9.25 -3.40
N ILE A 75 3.05 8.28 -3.45
CA ILE A 75 1.99 8.24 -4.46
C ILE A 75 1.12 9.49 -4.36
N ARG A 76 0.72 9.86 -3.16
CA ARG A 76 -0.08 11.07 -2.94
C ARG A 76 0.67 12.32 -3.34
N HIS A 77 1.96 12.38 -3.04
CA HIS A 77 2.79 13.51 -3.39
C HIS A 77 2.89 13.70 -4.91
N ILE A 78 2.94 12.60 -5.66
CA ILE A 78 2.95 12.64 -7.12
C ILE A 78 1.58 13.04 -7.66
N ALA A 79 0.51 12.49 -7.09
CA ALA A 79 -0.85 12.72 -7.58
C ALA A 79 -1.38 14.12 -7.26
N ASP A 80 -1.04 14.67 -6.09
CA ASP A 80 -1.58 15.95 -5.64
C ASP A 80 -1.34 17.11 -6.62
N PRO A 81 -0.12 17.32 -7.13
CA PRO A 81 0.10 18.40 -8.09
C PRO A 81 -0.72 18.24 -9.35
N TRP A 82 -0.89 16.99 -9.82
CA TRP A 82 -1.70 16.70 -11.00
C TRP A 82 -3.16 17.01 -10.73
N MET A 83 -3.67 16.61 -9.56
CA MET A 83 -5.06 16.86 -9.18
C MET A 83 -5.33 18.34 -9.02
N ASN A 84 -4.36 19.11 -8.52
CA ASN A 84 -4.50 20.55 -8.36
C ASN A 84 -4.60 21.28 -9.69
N GLN A 85 -4.15 20.66 -10.78
CA GLN A 85 -4.23 21.24 -12.11
C GLN A 85 -5.57 20.95 -12.79
N VAL A 86 -6.40 20.10 -12.20
CA VAL A 86 -7.70 19.74 -12.76
C VAL A 86 -8.79 20.58 -12.07
N PRO A 87 -9.41 21.53 -12.79
CA PRO A 87 -10.45 22.38 -12.17
C PRO A 87 -11.59 21.55 -11.60
N GLY A 88 -12.01 21.92 -10.41
CA GLY A 88 -13.13 21.27 -9.75
C GLY A 88 -12.81 20.03 -8.95
N MET A 89 -11.64 19.44 -9.15
CA MET A 89 -11.25 18.25 -8.39
C MET A 89 -10.47 18.60 -7.13
N ALA A 90 -9.63 19.63 -7.22
CA ALA A 90 -8.74 20.00 -6.12
C ALA A 90 -9.44 20.76 -5.00
N ARG A 91 -10.71 21.01 -5.13
CA ARG A 91 -11.44 21.85 -4.18
C ARG A 91 -12.52 21.11 -3.44
N GLN A 92 -12.36 19.88 -3.28
CA GLN A 92 -13.34 19.02 -2.58
C GLN A 92 -13.26 19.15 -1.07
#